data_210f00c315d68ebc276ee4e2e18096c9
#
_entry.id   210f00c315d68ebc276ee4e2e18096c9
#
_cell.length_a   1.000
_cell.length_b   1.000
_cell.length_c   1.000
_cell.angle_alpha   90.00
_cell.angle_beta   90.00
_cell.angle_gamma   90.00
#
_symmetry.space_group_name_H-M   'P 1'
#
loop_
_entity.id
_entity.type
_entity.pdbx_description
1 polymer ?
#
loop_
_entity_poly.entity_id
_entity_poly.type
_entity_poly.pdbx_seq_one_letter_code
_entity_poly.pdbx_strand_id
1 'polypeptide(L)'
;MSLMSTHRVTTTRGEFLEAMRNAFADAGSEGCREMWICDVDFADWPLSERPVIESLTRWAYAHRKLTVLSTTYEEFHRRHARFVEWRRQWSHVVECRLMDEIEPGDMPSILLAPGVVTVRLLDRARFRASVSLESADAVYCREIVDAISQRSSEAFPATTLGL
;
A
#
# COMPACT_ATOMS: atom_id res chain seq x y z
N MET A 1 -30.64 -6.74 12.25
CA MET A 1 -29.40 -7.34 11.88
C MET A 1 -28.61 -6.45 10.92
N SER A 2 -27.43 -6.15 11.25
CA SER A 2 -26.58 -5.30 10.40
C SER A 2 -26.03 -6.15 9.25
N LEU A 3 -26.29 -5.71 8.03
CA LEU A 3 -25.67 -6.32 6.87
C LEU A 3 -24.38 -5.55 6.59
N MET A 4 -23.26 -6.14 6.94
CA MET A 4 -21.99 -5.54 6.60
C MET A 4 -21.74 -5.72 5.11
N SER A 5 -21.57 -4.61 4.43
CA SER A 5 -21.24 -4.63 3.02
C SER A 5 -19.82 -5.16 2.85
N THR A 6 -19.63 -6.16 1.97
CA THR A 6 -18.31 -6.68 1.64
C THR A 6 -17.61 -5.81 0.60
N HIS A 7 -18.31 -4.80 0.09
CA HIS A 7 -17.77 -3.91 -0.93
C HIS A 7 -18.40 -2.52 -0.77
N ARG A 8 -17.56 -1.50 -0.83
CA ARG A 8 -18.01 -0.11 -0.86
C ARG A 8 -17.09 0.72 -1.73
N VAL A 9 -17.53 1.91 -2.08
CA VAL A 9 -16.77 2.82 -2.93
C VAL A 9 -16.64 4.17 -2.20
N THR A 10 -15.43 4.71 -2.16
CA THR A 10 -15.19 6.06 -1.65
C THR A 10 -15.53 7.09 -2.73
N THR A 11 -15.89 8.31 -2.33
CA THR A 11 -16.26 9.36 -3.26
C THR A 11 -15.55 10.68 -2.99
N THR A 12 -14.75 10.76 -1.91
CA THR A 12 -14.00 11.97 -1.55
C THR A 12 -12.58 11.59 -1.13
N ARG A 13 -11.70 12.60 -1.13
CA ARG A 13 -10.34 12.41 -0.64
C ARG A 13 -10.32 11.96 0.81
N GLY A 14 -11.18 12.57 1.65
CA GLY A 14 -11.26 12.18 3.06
C GLY A 14 -11.67 10.74 3.26
N GLU A 15 -12.65 10.27 2.49
CA GLU A 15 -13.10 8.88 2.54
C GLU A 15 -12.01 7.92 2.08
N PHE A 16 -11.27 8.29 1.04
CA PHE A 16 -10.15 7.48 0.56
C PHE A 16 -9.07 7.34 1.63
N LEU A 17 -8.67 8.45 2.26
CA LEU A 17 -7.67 8.43 3.32
C LEU A 17 -8.13 7.60 4.51
N GLU A 18 -9.41 7.73 4.88
CA GLU A 18 -9.99 6.94 5.96
C GLU A 18 -9.97 5.45 5.63
N ALA A 19 -10.30 5.10 4.38
CA ALA A 19 -10.25 3.72 3.93
C ALA A 19 -8.84 3.14 4.01
N MET A 20 -7.84 3.95 3.65
CA MET A 20 -6.44 3.52 3.74
C MET A 20 -6.00 3.33 5.20
N ARG A 21 -6.36 4.27 6.08
CA ARG A 21 -6.05 4.15 7.51
C ARG A 21 -6.66 2.88 8.11
N ASN A 22 -7.91 2.63 7.78
CA ASN A 22 -8.63 1.44 8.26
C ASN A 22 -8.01 0.16 7.70
N ALA A 23 -7.59 0.18 6.44
CA ALA A 23 -6.95 -0.99 5.83
C ALA A 23 -5.65 -1.36 6.55
N PHE A 24 -4.81 -0.37 6.84
CA PHE A 24 -3.58 -0.62 7.60
C PHE A 24 -3.88 -1.10 9.03
N ALA A 25 -4.88 -0.51 9.68
CA ALA A 25 -5.28 -0.91 11.02
C ALA A 25 -5.78 -2.36 11.05
N ASP A 26 -6.60 -2.72 10.07
CA ASP A 26 -7.15 -4.07 9.96
C ASP A 26 -6.05 -5.10 9.67
N ALA A 27 -5.10 -4.77 8.79
CA ALA A 27 -3.96 -5.63 8.52
C ALA A 27 -3.13 -5.84 9.80
N GLY A 28 -2.94 -4.78 10.58
CA GLY A 28 -2.20 -4.86 11.85
C GLY A 28 -2.88 -5.72 12.90
N SER A 29 -4.22 -5.69 12.96
CA SER A 29 -4.96 -6.46 13.96
C SER A 29 -5.22 -7.90 13.50
N GLU A 30 -5.49 -8.13 12.23
CA GLU A 30 -5.79 -9.47 11.72
C GLU A 30 -4.57 -10.27 11.28
N GLY A 31 -3.49 -9.58 10.89
CA GLY A 31 -2.20 -10.20 10.70
C GLY A 31 -2.03 -11.05 9.44
N CYS A 32 -2.19 -10.48 8.25
CA CYS A 32 -1.86 -11.19 7.02
C CYS A 32 -0.35 -11.36 6.86
N ARG A 33 0.08 -12.41 6.18
CA ARG A 33 1.51 -12.70 5.99
C ARG A 33 2.21 -11.75 5.05
N GLU A 34 1.56 -11.39 3.97
CA GLU A 34 2.11 -10.51 2.96
C GLU A 34 1.14 -9.38 2.69
N MET A 35 1.69 -8.23 2.37
CA MET A 35 0.92 -7.06 1.98
C MET A 35 1.63 -6.39 0.81
N TRP A 36 0.85 -5.86 -0.13
CA TRP A 36 1.37 -5.10 -1.26
C TRP A 36 0.76 -3.72 -1.25
N ILE A 37 1.60 -2.72 -1.45
CA ILE A 37 1.11 -1.38 -1.74
C ILE A 37 1.73 -0.93 -3.06
N CYS A 38 0.90 -0.39 -3.92
CA CYS A 38 1.27 -0.04 -5.28
C CYS A 38 0.66 1.30 -5.63
N ASP A 39 1.46 2.23 -6.11
CA ASP A 39 0.97 3.54 -6.56
C ASP A 39 2.03 4.21 -7.43
N VAL A 40 1.62 5.24 -8.16
CA VAL A 40 2.55 5.98 -9.02
C VAL A 40 3.66 6.64 -8.22
N ASP A 41 3.34 7.27 -7.09
CA ASP A 41 4.31 8.00 -6.27
C ASP A 41 3.98 8.03 -4.77
N PHE A 42 2.82 7.54 -4.38
CA PHE A 42 2.30 7.54 -3.00
C PHE A 42 2.11 8.93 -2.40
N ALA A 43 2.08 9.99 -3.23
CA ALA A 43 1.96 11.36 -2.72
C ALA A 43 0.69 11.56 -1.88
N ASP A 44 -0.41 10.91 -2.25
CA ASP A 44 -1.70 11.09 -1.59
C ASP A 44 -1.99 10.03 -0.51
N TRP A 45 -1.07 9.12 -0.27
CA TRP A 45 -1.27 8.06 0.74
C TRP A 45 -0.91 8.57 2.14
N PRO A 46 -1.58 8.07 3.21
CA PRO A 46 -1.31 8.54 4.58
C PRO A 46 -0.13 7.81 5.23
N LEU A 47 0.98 7.63 4.52
CA LEU A 47 2.10 6.81 4.98
C LEU A 47 2.92 7.45 6.08
N SER A 48 2.80 8.76 6.32
CA SER A 48 3.56 9.42 7.38
C SER A 48 2.76 9.65 8.65
N GLU A 49 1.51 9.23 8.67
CA GLU A 49 0.66 9.40 9.85
C GLU A 49 1.05 8.42 10.94
N ARG A 50 1.12 8.89 12.18
CA ARG A 50 1.48 8.03 13.31
C ARG A 50 0.61 6.79 13.46
N PRO A 51 -0.72 6.89 13.36
CA PRO A 51 -1.54 5.68 13.46
C PRO A 51 -1.24 4.64 12.40
N VAL A 52 -0.88 5.07 11.19
CA VAL A 52 -0.51 4.15 10.10
C VAL A 52 0.82 3.46 10.42
N ILE A 53 1.81 4.23 10.89
CA ILE A 53 3.10 3.67 11.30
C ILE A 53 2.93 2.69 12.46
N GLU A 54 2.07 3.00 13.43
CA GLU A 54 1.77 2.10 14.54
C GLU A 54 1.12 0.80 14.05
N SER A 55 0.19 0.91 13.09
CA SER A 55 -0.45 -0.25 12.49
C SER A 55 0.56 -1.12 11.75
N LEU A 56 1.44 -0.51 10.98
CA LEU A 56 2.50 -1.22 10.25
C LEU A 56 3.45 -1.91 11.22
N THR A 57 3.79 -1.26 12.33
CA THR A 57 4.66 -1.85 13.34
C THR A 57 4.03 -3.09 13.97
N ARG A 58 2.74 -3.00 14.32
CA ARG A 58 2.02 -4.18 14.84
C ARG A 58 1.99 -5.31 13.83
N TRP A 59 1.74 -4.96 12.57
CA TRP A 59 1.67 -5.95 11.49
C TRP A 59 3.03 -6.63 11.25
N ALA A 60 4.13 -5.87 11.34
CA ALA A 60 5.46 -6.31 10.91
C ALA A 60 6.08 -7.42 11.75
N TYR A 61 5.53 -7.71 12.94
CA TYR A 61 6.08 -8.78 13.78
C TYR A 61 5.82 -10.15 13.16
N ALA A 62 6.80 -11.06 13.32
CA ALA A 62 6.70 -12.48 12.95
C ALA A 62 6.49 -12.79 11.47
N HIS A 63 7.59 -12.82 10.72
CA HIS A 63 7.64 -13.35 9.35
C HIS A 63 6.67 -12.70 8.35
N ARG A 64 6.62 -11.38 8.37
CA ARG A 64 5.79 -10.60 7.44
C ARG A 64 6.63 -10.12 6.26
N LYS A 65 5.95 -9.78 5.17
CA LYS A 65 6.60 -9.14 4.01
C LYS A 65 5.68 -8.08 3.43
N LEU A 66 6.21 -6.87 3.28
CA LEU A 66 5.56 -5.77 2.59
C LEU A 66 6.32 -5.48 1.30
N THR A 67 5.63 -5.55 0.16
CA THR A 67 6.21 -5.16 -1.12
C THR A 67 5.61 -3.81 -1.52
N VAL A 68 6.49 -2.85 -1.78
CA VAL A 68 6.14 -1.51 -2.25
C VAL A 68 6.50 -1.41 -3.72
N LEU A 69 5.53 -1.03 -4.56
CA LEU A 69 5.72 -0.88 -6.00
C LEU A 69 5.39 0.55 -6.39
N SER A 70 6.36 1.26 -6.95
CA SER A 70 6.18 2.65 -7.35
C SER A 70 6.96 2.97 -8.61
N THR A 71 6.57 4.05 -9.30
CA THR A 71 7.33 4.54 -10.44
C THR A 71 8.42 5.52 -10.01
N THR A 72 8.34 6.06 -8.81
CA THR A 72 9.33 6.97 -8.24
C THR A 72 9.25 6.95 -6.72
N TYR A 73 10.36 7.24 -6.06
CA TYR A 73 10.42 7.33 -4.60
C TYR A 73 10.74 8.75 -4.12
N GLU A 74 10.70 9.73 -5.02
CA GLU A 74 11.06 11.12 -4.68
C GLU A 74 10.16 11.72 -3.60
N GLU A 75 8.86 11.37 -3.62
CA GLU A 75 7.90 11.93 -2.66
C GLU A 75 8.05 11.36 -1.24
N PHE A 76 8.69 10.19 -1.10
CA PHE A 76 8.84 9.57 0.22
C PHE A 76 9.64 10.43 1.19
N HIS A 77 10.77 10.98 0.76
CA HIS A 77 11.58 11.82 1.65
C HIS A 77 10.88 13.11 2.02
N ARG A 78 10.10 13.67 1.11
CA ARG A 78 9.41 14.94 1.33
C ARG A 78 8.15 14.80 2.15
N ARG A 79 7.36 13.76 1.89
CA ARG A 79 6.02 13.61 2.45
C ARG A 79 5.88 12.52 3.48
N HIS A 80 6.76 11.52 3.45
CA HIS A 80 6.61 10.32 4.27
C HIS A 80 7.86 10.00 5.08
N ALA A 81 8.41 11.00 5.76
CA ALA A 81 9.63 10.85 6.54
C ALA A 81 9.52 9.75 7.62
N ARG A 82 8.34 9.63 8.25
CA ARG A 82 8.14 8.57 9.25
C ARG A 82 8.16 7.18 8.63
N PHE A 83 7.61 7.04 7.43
CA PHE A 83 7.66 5.76 6.71
C PHE A 83 9.09 5.42 6.31
N VAL A 84 9.86 6.39 5.85
CA VAL A 84 11.27 6.17 5.48
C VAL A 84 12.04 5.65 6.69
N GLU A 85 11.87 6.27 7.86
CA GLU A 85 12.51 5.83 9.07
C GLU A 85 12.04 4.44 9.52
N TRP A 86 10.73 4.21 9.45
CA TRP A 86 10.16 2.90 9.77
C TRP A 86 10.72 1.82 8.86
N ARG A 87 10.80 2.07 7.55
CA ARG A 87 11.34 1.14 6.57
C ARG A 87 12.80 0.78 6.90
N ARG A 88 13.56 1.76 7.36
CA ARG A 88 14.96 1.52 7.73
C ARG A 88 15.08 0.53 8.87
N GLN A 89 14.21 0.66 9.87
CA GLN A 89 14.18 -0.24 11.03
C GLN A 89 13.67 -1.64 10.65
N TRP A 90 12.77 -1.71 9.70
CA TRP A 90 12.13 -2.96 9.30
C TRP A 90 12.57 -3.41 7.90
N SER A 91 13.85 -3.17 7.58
CA SER A 91 14.39 -3.46 6.25
C SER A 91 14.26 -4.93 5.83
N HIS A 92 14.22 -5.83 6.78
CA HIS A 92 14.04 -7.26 6.51
C HIS A 92 12.59 -7.63 6.20
N VAL A 93 11.66 -6.74 6.44
CA VAL A 93 10.23 -6.92 6.16
C VAL A 93 9.81 -6.24 4.87
N VAL A 94 10.42 -5.09 4.56
CA VAL A 94 9.97 -4.21 3.47
C VAL A 94 10.90 -4.31 2.27
N GLU A 95 10.30 -4.65 1.13
CA GLU A 95 11.00 -4.61 -0.15
C GLU A 95 10.38 -3.51 -1.01
N CYS A 96 11.18 -2.54 -1.43
CA CYS A 96 10.74 -1.46 -2.32
C CYS A 96 11.25 -1.73 -3.72
N ARG A 97 10.37 -1.65 -4.71
CA ARG A 97 10.69 -1.96 -6.10
C ARG A 97 10.25 -0.81 -7.00
N LEU A 98 11.00 -0.61 -8.08
CA LEU A 98 10.75 0.45 -9.05
C LEU A 98 10.18 -0.14 -10.34
N MET A 99 9.05 0.38 -10.77
CA MET A 99 8.44 0.04 -12.05
C MET A 99 8.60 1.24 -12.98
N ASP A 100 9.62 1.21 -13.83
CA ASP A 100 9.92 2.33 -14.72
C ASP A 100 9.51 2.09 -16.18
N GLU A 101 8.95 0.92 -16.48
CA GLU A 101 8.52 0.56 -17.83
C GLU A 101 7.05 0.82 -18.09
N ILE A 102 6.36 1.51 -17.18
CA ILE A 102 4.94 1.81 -17.31
C ILE A 102 4.75 3.33 -17.35
N GLU A 103 3.78 3.79 -18.14
CA GLU A 103 3.41 5.20 -18.12
C GLU A 103 2.82 5.53 -16.76
N PRO A 104 3.18 6.67 -16.15
CA PRO A 104 2.66 7.03 -14.82
C PRO A 104 1.14 6.96 -14.70
N GLY A 105 0.42 7.37 -15.75
CA GLY A 105 -1.04 7.33 -15.74
C GLY A 105 -1.63 5.93 -15.74
N ASP A 106 -0.84 4.93 -16.11
CA ASP A 106 -1.28 3.54 -16.16
C ASP A 106 -0.90 2.76 -14.90
N MET A 107 -0.14 3.36 -13.98
CA MET A 107 0.25 2.70 -12.75
C MET A 107 -0.95 2.60 -11.81
N PRO A 108 -1.35 1.39 -11.41
CA PRO A 108 -2.50 1.25 -10.51
C PRO A 108 -2.17 1.72 -9.09
N SER A 109 -3.22 2.05 -8.35
CA SER A 109 -3.11 2.39 -6.93
C SER A 109 -3.87 1.32 -6.16
N ILE A 110 -3.14 0.46 -5.45
CA ILE A 110 -3.69 -0.72 -4.78
C ILE A 110 -3.05 -0.89 -3.41
N LEU A 111 -3.89 -1.16 -2.40
CA LEU A 111 -3.45 -1.74 -1.13
C LEU A 111 -4.06 -3.14 -1.07
N LEU A 112 -3.22 -4.15 -1.03
CA LEU A 112 -3.67 -5.55 -0.99
C LEU A 112 -3.17 -6.21 0.30
N ALA A 113 -4.11 -6.54 1.17
CA ALA A 113 -3.87 -7.32 2.38
C ALA A 113 -4.74 -8.58 2.28
N PRO A 114 -4.22 -9.66 1.69
CA PRO A 114 -5.02 -10.85 1.38
C PRO A 114 -5.71 -11.42 2.62
N GLY A 115 -7.01 -11.72 2.47
CA GLY A 115 -7.82 -12.22 3.57
C GLY A 115 -8.30 -11.15 4.52
N VAL A 116 -7.87 -9.90 4.35
CA VAL A 116 -8.24 -8.78 5.20
C VAL A 116 -9.03 -7.73 4.43
N VAL A 117 -8.38 -7.07 3.47
CA VAL A 117 -9.01 -5.99 2.69
C VAL A 117 -8.23 -5.73 1.42
N THR A 118 -8.94 -5.29 0.37
CA THR A 118 -8.34 -4.81 -0.87
C THR A 118 -8.89 -3.42 -1.16
N VAL A 119 -8.00 -2.43 -1.31
CA VAL A 119 -8.38 -1.08 -1.70
C VAL A 119 -7.76 -0.79 -3.05
N ARG A 120 -8.59 -0.41 -4.02
CA ARG A 120 -8.14 -0.11 -5.38
C ARG A 120 -8.73 1.21 -5.84
N LEU A 121 -7.87 2.13 -6.24
CA LEU A 121 -8.31 3.43 -6.75
C LEU A 121 -8.83 3.25 -8.17
N LEU A 122 -10.07 3.69 -8.40
CA LEU A 122 -10.75 3.58 -9.70
C LEU A 122 -10.66 4.87 -10.49
N ASP A 123 -10.68 6.01 -9.79
CA ASP A 123 -10.60 7.35 -10.40
C ASP A 123 -9.77 8.23 -9.47
N ARG A 124 -8.54 8.50 -9.88
CA ARG A 124 -7.59 9.26 -9.07
C ARG A 124 -8.05 10.70 -8.85
N ALA A 125 -8.61 11.32 -9.89
CA ALA A 125 -9.03 12.72 -9.81
C ALA A 125 -10.14 12.94 -8.80
N ARG A 126 -11.00 11.93 -8.58
CA ARG A 126 -12.13 12.00 -7.67
C ARG A 126 -11.92 11.21 -6.39
N PHE A 127 -10.77 10.60 -6.21
CA PHE A 127 -10.47 9.71 -5.08
C PHE A 127 -11.52 8.61 -4.92
N ARG A 128 -12.03 8.14 -6.05
CA ARG A 128 -12.98 7.06 -6.05
C ARG A 128 -12.26 5.73 -5.98
N ALA A 129 -12.44 5.03 -4.88
CA ALA A 129 -11.76 3.76 -4.64
C ALA A 129 -12.74 2.67 -4.25
N SER A 130 -12.47 1.47 -4.71
CA SER A 130 -13.18 0.26 -4.28
C SER A 130 -12.52 -0.25 -3.00
N VAL A 131 -13.32 -0.50 -1.96
CA VAL A 131 -12.86 -1.14 -0.71
C VAL A 131 -13.61 -2.46 -0.62
N SER A 132 -12.89 -3.58 -0.72
CA SER A 132 -13.51 -4.89 -0.87
C SER A 132 -12.96 -5.89 0.13
N LEU A 133 -13.84 -6.71 0.68
CA LEU A 133 -13.50 -7.87 1.51
C LEU A 133 -13.67 -9.17 0.72
N GLU A 134 -13.98 -9.08 -0.57
CA GLU A 134 -14.27 -10.25 -1.41
C GLU A 134 -12.98 -10.85 -1.95
N SER A 135 -12.88 -12.17 -1.88
CA SER A 135 -11.68 -12.87 -2.33
C SER A 135 -11.42 -12.70 -3.83
N ALA A 136 -12.48 -12.55 -4.63
CA ALA A 136 -12.31 -12.33 -6.07
C ALA A 136 -11.55 -11.06 -6.38
N ASP A 137 -11.81 -9.98 -5.64
CA ASP A 137 -11.09 -8.72 -5.82
C ASP A 137 -9.64 -8.84 -5.39
N ALA A 138 -9.39 -9.57 -4.31
CA ALA A 138 -8.02 -9.83 -3.85
C ALA A 138 -7.23 -10.62 -4.89
N VAL A 139 -7.83 -11.64 -5.48
CA VAL A 139 -7.18 -12.46 -6.53
C VAL A 139 -6.88 -11.59 -7.75
N TYR A 140 -7.83 -10.78 -8.18
CA TYR A 140 -7.65 -9.90 -9.34
C TYR A 140 -6.50 -8.91 -9.11
N CYS A 141 -6.47 -8.27 -7.94
CA CYS A 141 -5.41 -7.32 -7.61
C CYS A 141 -4.06 -8.02 -7.42
N ARG A 142 -4.06 -9.25 -6.89
CA ARG A 142 -2.84 -10.03 -6.76
C ARG A 142 -2.19 -10.28 -8.12
N GLU A 143 -2.99 -10.62 -9.12
CA GLU A 143 -2.47 -10.82 -10.47
C GLU A 143 -1.82 -9.54 -11.03
N ILE A 144 -2.45 -8.39 -10.77
CA ILE A 144 -1.91 -7.09 -11.21
C ILE A 144 -0.58 -6.80 -10.54
N VAL A 145 -0.52 -6.89 -9.21
CA VAL A 145 0.71 -6.55 -8.49
C VAL A 145 1.83 -7.56 -8.76
N ASP A 146 1.51 -8.82 -8.97
CA ASP A 146 2.51 -9.82 -9.34
C ASP A 146 3.13 -9.51 -10.71
N ALA A 147 2.31 -9.16 -11.69
CA ALA A 147 2.79 -8.82 -13.03
C ALA A 147 3.71 -7.61 -13.00
N ILE A 148 3.34 -6.58 -12.22
CA ILE A 148 4.17 -5.38 -12.07
C ILE A 148 5.47 -5.74 -11.32
N SER A 149 5.37 -6.52 -10.27
CA SER A 149 6.53 -6.92 -9.49
C SER A 149 7.56 -7.66 -10.33
N GLN A 150 7.12 -8.55 -11.21
CA GLN A 150 8.01 -9.31 -12.09
C GLN A 150 8.77 -8.44 -13.07
N ARG A 151 8.21 -7.28 -13.44
CA ARG A 151 8.83 -6.34 -14.37
C ARG A 151 9.59 -5.22 -13.67
N SER A 152 9.58 -5.21 -12.36
CA SER A 152 10.22 -4.16 -11.54
C SER A 152 11.62 -4.56 -11.12
N SER A 153 12.38 -3.58 -10.61
CA SER A 153 13.72 -3.80 -10.08
C SER A 153 13.81 -3.27 -8.64
N GLU A 154 14.79 -3.73 -7.88
CA GLU A 154 15.01 -3.24 -6.54
C GLU A 154 15.32 -1.74 -6.56
N ALA A 155 14.77 -1.01 -5.60
CA ALA A 155 14.92 0.42 -5.52
C ALA A 155 14.76 0.89 -4.07
N PHE A 156 15.07 2.17 -3.81
CA PHE A 156 14.91 2.80 -2.52
C PHE A 156 15.51 1.95 -1.40
N PRO A 157 16.85 1.73 -1.40
CA PRO A 157 17.49 0.87 -0.42
C PRO A 157 17.30 1.40 1.01
N ALA A 158 17.28 0.46 1.97
CA ALA A 158 17.05 0.80 3.38
C ALA A 158 18.20 1.62 3.96
N THR A 159 19.40 1.39 3.49
CA THR A 159 20.59 2.15 3.92
C THR A 159 20.95 3.14 2.84
N THR A 160 21.06 4.38 3.21
CA THR A 160 21.34 5.44 2.26
C THR A 160 22.80 5.89 2.29
N LEU A 161 23.70 5.15 2.82
CA LEU A 161 25.15 5.36 2.75
C LEU A 161 25.58 6.78 2.38
N GLY A 162 25.14 7.74 3.15
CA GLY A 162 25.47 9.13 2.90
C GLY A 162 24.75 9.73 1.70
N LEU A 163 23.80 9.05 1.24
CA LEU A 163 22.99 9.55 0.13
C LEU A 163 21.79 10.33 0.64
#